data_de118c68974a17567b5dc85c5454f97a
#
_entry.id   de118c68974a17567b5dc85c5454f97a
#
_cell.length_a   1.000
_cell.length_b   1.000
_cell.length_c   1.000
_cell.angle_alpha   90.00
_cell.angle_beta   90.00
_cell.angle_gamma   90.00
#
_symmetry.space_group_name_H-M   'P 1'
#
loop_
_entity.id
_entity.type
_entity.pdbx_description
1 polymer ?
#
loop_
_entity_poly.entity_id
_entity_poly.type
_entity_poly.pdbx_seq_one_letter_code
_entity_poly.pdbx_strand_id
1 'polypeptide(L)'
;MAIDKFPVEASHIMMFARSVADGNQIYHDEEYAKGTEVGSIIAPPTFAQASAQFDPDYFLRPKLGEDWFGSGKEPTGVKRESSGGGGGGGGGGGLHAEQHFEYHRHLK
;
A
#
# COMPACT_ATOMS: atom_id res chain seq x y z
N MET A 1 -3.84 -11.60 6.25
CA MET A 1 -3.65 -10.24 6.81
C MET A 1 -4.09 -10.26 8.26
N ALA A 2 -3.22 -9.85 9.17
CA ALA A 2 -3.37 -10.09 10.60
C ALA A 2 -3.80 -8.84 11.41
N ILE A 3 -4.46 -7.87 10.79
CA ILE A 3 -5.01 -6.72 11.51
C ILE A 3 -6.47 -6.93 11.87
N ASP A 4 -6.79 -6.71 13.14
CA ASP A 4 -8.16 -6.80 13.65
C ASP A 4 -8.97 -5.55 13.29
N LYS A 5 -8.29 -4.44 13.02
CA LYS A 5 -8.92 -3.15 12.75
C LYS A 5 -8.09 -2.33 11.78
N PHE A 6 -8.74 -1.89 10.72
CA PHE A 6 -8.18 -0.93 9.76
C PHE A 6 -8.98 0.38 9.82
N PRO A 7 -8.43 1.44 10.44
CA PRO A 7 -9.15 2.71 10.54
C PRO A 7 -9.22 3.41 9.18
N VAL A 8 -10.42 3.76 8.75
CA VAL A 8 -10.67 4.58 7.57
C VAL A 8 -10.91 6.01 8.06
N GLU A 9 -9.98 6.91 7.74
CA GLU A 9 -9.92 8.22 8.37
C GLU A 9 -9.47 9.27 7.34
N ALA A 10 -10.03 10.47 7.43
CA ALA A 10 -9.93 11.51 6.41
C ALA A 10 -8.49 11.92 6.08
N SER A 11 -7.61 12.05 7.06
CA SER A 11 -6.22 12.44 6.80
C SER A 11 -5.43 11.36 6.06
N HIS A 12 -5.65 10.10 6.38
CA HIS A 12 -5.05 8.98 5.65
C HIS A 12 -5.56 8.88 4.22
N ILE A 13 -6.86 9.10 4.02
CA ILE A 13 -7.46 9.15 2.68
C ILE A 13 -6.80 10.25 1.84
N MET A 14 -6.66 11.44 2.38
CA MET A 14 -6.02 12.57 1.70
C MET A 14 -4.57 12.25 1.34
N MET A 15 -3.79 11.72 2.28
CA MET A 15 -2.39 11.35 2.04
C MET A 15 -2.27 10.27 0.97
N PHE A 16 -3.14 9.27 1.01
CA PHE A 16 -3.16 8.21 0.01
C PHE A 16 -3.50 8.77 -1.39
N ALA A 17 -4.53 9.59 -1.50
CA ALA A 17 -4.91 10.21 -2.76
C ALA A 17 -3.76 11.03 -3.36
N ARG A 18 -3.06 11.82 -2.53
CA ARG A 18 -1.85 12.54 -2.96
C ARG A 18 -0.75 11.63 -3.45
N SER A 19 -0.54 10.51 -2.79
CA SER A 19 0.54 9.57 -3.16
C SER A 19 0.32 8.94 -4.54
N VAL A 20 -0.92 8.83 -4.98
CA VAL A 20 -1.27 8.33 -6.32
C VAL A 20 -1.64 9.46 -7.30
N ALA A 21 -1.36 10.70 -6.92
CA ALA A 21 -1.64 11.89 -7.71
C ALA A 21 -3.13 12.08 -8.09
N ASP A 22 -4.04 11.61 -7.24
CA ASP A 22 -5.47 11.81 -7.43
C ASP A 22 -5.92 13.11 -6.77
N GLY A 23 -6.22 14.11 -7.58
CA GLY A 23 -6.65 15.43 -7.15
C GLY A 23 -8.16 15.60 -7.00
N ASN A 24 -8.93 14.53 -7.03
CA ASN A 24 -10.39 14.63 -6.88
C ASN A 24 -10.74 15.19 -5.50
N GLN A 25 -11.52 16.28 -5.51
CA GLN A 25 -11.88 17.01 -4.29
C GLN A 25 -12.66 16.16 -3.27
N ILE A 26 -13.30 15.08 -3.70
CA ILE A 26 -14.02 14.18 -2.79
C ILE A 26 -13.12 13.54 -1.73
N TYR A 27 -11.81 13.46 -1.99
CA TYR A 27 -10.82 12.92 -1.06
C TYR A 27 -10.17 13.98 -0.17
N HIS A 28 -10.37 15.25 -0.48
CA HIS A 28 -9.63 16.35 0.14
C HIS A 28 -10.51 17.39 0.83
N ASP A 29 -11.76 17.55 0.41
CA ASP A 29 -12.65 18.61 0.85
C ASP A 29 -13.96 18.03 1.38
N GLU A 30 -14.17 18.15 2.69
CA GLU A 30 -15.36 17.61 3.36
C GLU A 30 -16.64 18.32 2.90
N GLU A 31 -16.59 19.64 2.71
CA GLU A 31 -17.76 20.40 2.27
C GLU A 31 -18.17 20.03 0.83
N TYR A 32 -17.17 19.86 -0.04
CA TYR A 32 -17.43 19.34 -1.38
C TYR A 32 -18.03 17.93 -1.31
N ALA A 33 -17.47 17.03 -0.50
CA ALA A 33 -17.92 15.66 -0.37
C ALA A 33 -19.36 15.56 0.16
N LYS A 34 -19.75 16.42 1.08
CA LYS A 34 -21.15 16.50 1.57
C LYS A 34 -22.16 16.83 0.47
N GLY A 35 -21.76 17.58 -0.53
CA GLY A 35 -22.58 17.93 -1.68
C GLY A 35 -22.69 16.84 -2.75
N THR A 36 -21.95 15.75 -2.64
CA THR A 36 -21.99 14.63 -3.58
C THR A 36 -23.07 13.61 -3.21
N GLU A 37 -23.37 12.69 -4.12
CA GLU A 37 -24.32 11.60 -3.88
C GLU A 37 -23.96 10.69 -2.71
N VAL A 38 -22.67 10.59 -2.38
CA VAL A 38 -22.17 9.78 -1.25
C VAL A 38 -22.22 10.51 0.08
N GLY A 39 -22.30 11.84 0.09
CA GLY A 39 -22.52 12.68 1.25
C GLY A 39 -21.39 12.77 2.26
N SER A 40 -20.21 12.27 1.93
CA SER A 40 -19.02 12.31 2.82
C SER A 40 -17.75 12.07 2.03
N ILE A 41 -16.60 12.33 2.66
CA ILE A 41 -15.31 11.83 2.14
C ILE A 41 -15.38 10.31 2.05
N ILE A 42 -14.88 9.77 0.97
CA ILE A 42 -14.77 8.32 0.74
C ILE A 42 -13.32 7.94 0.52
N ALA A 43 -12.99 6.68 0.78
CA ALA A 43 -11.68 6.16 0.45
C ALA A 43 -11.51 5.97 -1.07
N PRO A 44 -10.34 6.31 -1.63
CA PRO A 44 -10.02 5.98 -3.02
C PRO A 44 -10.15 4.47 -3.29
N PRO A 45 -10.42 4.06 -4.54
CA PRO A 45 -10.67 2.66 -4.86
C PRO A 45 -9.60 1.68 -4.40
N THR A 46 -8.34 2.08 -4.41
CA THR A 46 -7.21 1.22 -4.01
C THR A 46 -6.76 1.42 -2.56
N PHE A 47 -7.48 2.23 -1.78
CA PHE A 47 -7.11 2.57 -0.40
C PHE A 47 -6.94 1.35 0.52
N ALA A 48 -7.65 0.26 0.26
CA ALA A 48 -7.51 -0.99 1.02
C ALA A 48 -6.07 -1.52 1.02
N GLN A 49 -5.28 -1.19 0.00
CA GLN A 49 -3.85 -1.53 -0.07
C GLN A 49 -3.04 -0.91 1.08
N ALA A 50 -3.47 0.24 1.59
CA ALA A 50 -2.81 0.91 2.71
C ALA A 50 -2.92 0.13 4.04
N SER A 51 -3.79 -0.87 4.12
CA SER A 51 -3.96 -1.71 5.32
C SER A 51 -2.65 -2.35 5.79
N ALA A 52 -1.75 -2.64 4.87
CA ALA A 52 -0.42 -3.17 5.18
C ALA A 52 0.40 -2.27 6.13
N GLN A 53 0.15 -0.96 6.12
CA GLN A 53 0.87 -0.01 6.99
C GLN A 53 0.43 -0.09 8.45
N PHE A 54 -0.75 -0.65 8.70
CA PHE A 54 -1.31 -0.85 10.05
C PHE A 54 -0.99 -2.21 10.63
N ASP A 55 -0.37 -3.09 9.85
CA ASP A 55 0.06 -4.41 10.27
C ASP A 55 1.57 -4.42 10.51
N PRO A 56 2.04 -4.45 11.76
CA PRO A 56 3.47 -4.47 12.06
C PRO A 56 4.16 -5.74 11.56
N ASP A 57 3.42 -6.82 11.43
CA ASP A 57 3.91 -8.14 11.03
C ASP A 57 3.56 -8.48 9.57
N TYR A 58 3.24 -7.45 8.77
CA TYR A 58 2.90 -7.66 7.37
C TYR A 58 3.99 -8.47 6.65
N PHE A 59 3.60 -9.60 6.08
CA PHE A 59 4.54 -10.62 5.58
C PHE A 59 5.48 -10.15 4.46
N LEU A 60 5.09 -9.10 3.73
CA LEU A 60 5.94 -8.50 2.69
C LEU A 60 6.86 -7.39 3.22
N ARG A 61 6.77 -7.08 4.50
CA ARG A 61 7.61 -6.04 5.10
C ARG A 61 9.02 -6.57 5.35
N PRO A 62 10.08 -5.88 4.91
CA PRO A 62 11.44 -6.28 5.24
C PRO A 62 11.67 -6.17 6.75
N LYS A 63 12.36 -7.15 7.31
CA LYS A 63 12.76 -7.17 8.72
C LYS A 63 14.24 -6.94 8.85
N LEU A 64 14.64 -6.18 9.87
CA LEU A 64 16.06 -5.92 10.11
C LEU A 64 16.81 -7.22 10.41
N GLY A 65 17.95 -7.40 9.75
CA GLY A 65 18.81 -8.56 9.95
C GLY A 65 18.34 -9.85 9.26
N GLU A 66 17.22 -9.81 8.53
CA GLU A 66 16.72 -10.96 7.77
C GLU A 66 16.84 -10.73 6.26
N ASP A 67 17.00 -11.82 5.51
CA ASP A 67 16.96 -11.75 4.06
C ASP A 67 15.57 -11.37 3.58
N TRP A 68 15.52 -10.46 2.61
CA TRP A 68 14.27 -10.04 1.99
C TRP A 68 14.25 -10.38 0.51
N PHE A 69 13.11 -10.86 0.03
CA PHE A 69 12.93 -11.27 -1.36
C PHE A 69 12.65 -10.09 -2.32
N GLY A 70 12.43 -8.88 -1.81
CA GLY A 70 12.10 -7.69 -2.60
C GLY A 70 13.24 -7.16 -3.45
N SER A 71 12.96 -6.13 -4.24
CA SER A 71 13.89 -5.52 -5.19
C SER A 71 14.80 -4.44 -4.59
N GLY A 72 14.61 -4.07 -3.36
CA GLY A 72 15.43 -3.06 -2.68
C GLY A 72 16.85 -3.56 -2.41
N LYS A 73 17.85 -2.71 -2.70
CA LYS A 73 19.23 -3.07 -2.42
C LYS A 73 19.49 -3.00 -0.92
N GLU A 74 19.81 -4.14 -0.32
CA GLU A 74 20.13 -4.29 1.10
C GLU A 74 19.13 -3.61 2.07
N PRO A 75 17.80 -3.74 1.87
CA PRO A 75 16.82 -3.00 2.66
C PRO A 75 16.79 -3.37 4.14
N THR A 76 17.27 -4.56 4.47
CA THR A 76 17.35 -5.05 5.86
C THR A 76 18.71 -4.82 6.51
N GLY A 77 19.67 -4.22 5.77
CA GLY A 77 21.05 -4.07 6.21
C GLY A 77 21.90 -5.32 6.04
N VAL A 78 21.35 -6.41 5.53
CA VAL A 78 22.08 -7.63 5.21
C VAL A 78 22.76 -7.47 3.86
N LYS A 79 24.08 -7.46 3.85
CA LYS A 79 24.87 -7.44 2.61
C LYS A 79 24.81 -8.81 1.95
N ARG A 80 24.31 -8.85 0.72
CA ARG A 80 24.45 -10.04 -0.12
C ARG A 80 25.78 -9.99 -0.82
N GLU A 81 26.56 -11.05 -0.71
CA GLU A 81 27.72 -11.23 -1.57
C GLU A 81 27.22 -11.28 -3.00
N SER A 82 27.68 -10.33 -3.83
CA SER A 82 27.43 -10.37 -5.25
C SER A 82 28.19 -11.57 -5.81
N SER A 83 27.52 -12.67 -5.98
CA SER A 83 28.03 -13.74 -6.85
C SER A 83 28.10 -13.15 -8.25
N GLY A 84 29.27 -12.71 -8.62
CA GLY A 84 29.57 -12.27 -9.98
C GLY A 84 29.28 -13.43 -10.94
N GLY A 85 28.42 -13.20 -11.88
CA GLY A 85 28.18 -14.15 -12.94
C GLY A 85 26.70 -14.32 -13.26
N GLY A 86 26.36 -13.87 -14.42
CA GLY A 86 25.02 -13.91 -14.96
C GLY A 86 24.36 -15.27 -14.93
N GLY A 87 23.10 -15.24 -14.96
CA GLY A 87 22.29 -16.40 -15.31
C GLY A 87 21.43 -16.89 -14.17
N GLY A 88 20.16 -16.58 -14.30
CA GLY A 88 19.01 -17.35 -13.91
C GLY A 88 19.13 -18.31 -12.73
N GLY A 89 18.73 -17.86 -11.60
CA GLY A 89 18.62 -18.78 -10.47
C GLY A 89 17.91 -18.14 -9.30
N GLY A 90 16.58 -18.27 -9.28
CA GLY A 90 15.82 -18.51 -8.08
C GLY A 90 15.97 -17.61 -6.87
N GLY A 91 16.14 -16.34 -7.05
CA GLY A 91 15.97 -15.32 -6.01
C GLY A 91 15.14 -14.19 -6.58
N GLY A 92 14.08 -14.54 -7.31
CA GLY A 92 13.23 -13.57 -7.94
C GLY A 92 12.49 -12.75 -6.91
N GLY A 93 12.95 -11.51 -6.68
CA GLY A 93 12.13 -10.53 -6.03
C GLY A 93 10.80 -10.43 -6.79
N GLY A 94 9.71 -10.75 -6.14
CA GLY A 94 8.41 -10.57 -6.72
C GLY A 94 8.16 -9.09 -6.99
N LEU A 95 7.79 -8.75 -8.21
CA LEU A 95 7.32 -7.44 -8.58
C LEU A 95 5.79 -7.48 -8.62
N HIS A 96 5.17 -6.46 -8.02
CA HIS A 96 3.75 -6.27 -8.12
C HIS A 96 3.41 -5.95 -9.56
N ALA A 97 2.59 -6.79 -10.22
CA ALA A 97 2.16 -6.60 -11.59
C ALA A 97 0.75 -6.05 -11.68
N GLU A 98 -0.19 -6.67 -10.98
CA GLU A 98 -1.59 -6.25 -10.98
C GLU A 98 -2.29 -6.68 -9.70
N GLN A 99 -3.40 -6.00 -9.39
CA GLN A 99 -4.28 -6.35 -8.28
C GLN A 99 -5.72 -6.14 -8.69
N HIS A 100 -6.57 -7.11 -8.37
CA HIS A 100 -7.99 -7.07 -8.69
C HIS A 100 -8.80 -6.72 -7.44
N PHE A 101 -9.74 -5.77 -7.59
CA PHE A 101 -10.64 -5.34 -6.53
C PHE A 101 -12.08 -5.57 -6.96
N GLU A 102 -12.90 -6.01 -6.03
CA GLU A 102 -14.35 -6.07 -6.19
C GLU A 102 -15.00 -5.14 -5.17
N TYR A 103 -15.77 -4.16 -5.65
CA TYR A 103 -16.35 -3.12 -4.80
C TYR A 103 -17.85 -3.35 -4.63
N HIS A 104 -18.29 -3.40 -3.39
CA HIS A 104 -19.70 -3.54 -3.04
C HIS A 104 -20.30 -2.23 -2.51
N ARG A 105 -19.48 -1.38 -1.89
CA ARG A 105 -19.87 -0.06 -1.39
C ARG A 105 -18.62 0.80 -1.14
N HIS A 106 -18.84 2.11 -1.06
CA HIS A 106 -17.77 3.03 -0.67
C HIS A 106 -17.38 2.84 0.80
N LEU A 107 -16.09 2.99 1.09
CA LEU A 107 -15.57 3.12 2.45
C LEU A 107 -15.64 4.59 2.85
N LYS A 108 -16.24 4.86 4.00
CA LYS A 108 -16.42 6.21 4.54
C LYS A 108 -15.75 6.35 5.90
#